data_af9d9ddafb73f2b9f6fd9bd04448b2e2
#
_entry.id   af9d9ddafb73f2b9f6fd9bd04448b2e2
#
_cell.length_a   1.000
_cell.length_b   1.000
_cell.length_c   1.000
_cell.angle_alpha   90.00
_cell.angle_beta   90.00
_cell.angle_gamma   90.00
#
_symmetry.space_group_name_H-M   'P 1'
#
loop_
_entity.id
_entity.type
_entity.pdbx_description
1 polymer ?
#
loop_
_entity_poly.entity_id
_entity_poly.type
_entity_poly.pdbx_seq_one_letter_code
_entity_poly.pdbx_strand_id
1 'polypeptide(L)'
;MYKFNHRRCVVSMVFVMLMTIFSLIPVKAQTVIGTNGMMNVPTADMKPAGTFDGGASLIQKELLYDKDYYTGLFYLTFTPFSWIELTFRETFREYNYNPKTEGKTGTYTNLDRSVSARIRPLKEGKYWPSIVIGSNDFYTEGEKTSNYYACVYGVASKHFPLDNVGTFEATVGYSFPIKKSRLKHLSDPNPSYDGVMGGLSFSPAFFPDMRVMGEYDTRGFNFGLGAFLFRHLNVTCFTREFKGINATLSYQYTIPY
;
A
#
# COMPACT_ATOMS: atom_id res chain seq x y z
N MET A 1 -1.69 9.72 -55.45
CA MET A 1 -1.15 10.89 -54.74
C MET A 1 -1.71 10.89 -53.34
N TYR A 2 -0.98 10.34 -52.36
CA TYR A 2 -1.43 10.24 -50.95
C TYR A 2 -1.29 11.61 -50.28
N LYS A 3 -2.41 12.23 -49.88
CA LYS A 3 -2.37 13.43 -49.06
C LYS A 3 -1.92 13.06 -47.65
N PHE A 4 -0.70 13.40 -47.31
CA PHE A 4 -0.13 13.26 -45.99
C PHE A 4 -0.89 14.12 -44.99
N ASN A 5 -1.58 13.49 -44.04
CA ASN A 5 -2.48 14.20 -43.12
C ASN A 5 -1.64 14.73 -41.93
N HIS A 6 -1.04 15.93 -42.12
CA HIS A 6 -0.19 16.61 -41.13
C HIS A 6 -0.79 16.69 -39.72
N ARG A 7 -2.13 16.84 -39.62
CA ARG A 7 -2.78 16.89 -38.30
C ARG A 7 -2.67 15.58 -37.51
N ARG A 8 -2.77 14.43 -38.18
CA ARG A 8 -2.61 13.13 -37.51
C ARG A 8 -1.16 12.88 -37.04
N CYS A 9 -0.18 13.30 -37.83
CA CYS A 9 1.22 13.22 -37.45
C CYS A 9 1.55 14.10 -36.24
N VAL A 10 1.07 15.33 -36.20
CA VAL A 10 1.29 16.24 -35.08
C VAL A 10 0.60 15.74 -33.80
N VAL A 11 -0.62 15.22 -33.88
CA VAL A 11 -1.31 14.64 -32.73
C VAL A 11 -0.58 13.39 -32.20
N SER A 12 -0.13 12.51 -33.11
CA SER A 12 0.66 11.34 -32.70
C SER A 12 2.02 11.73 -32.11
N MET A 13 2.68 12.76 -32.64
CA MET A 13 3.97 13.24 -32.13
C MET A 13 3.83 13.93 -30.78
N VAL A 14 2.78 14.70 -30.55
CA VAL A 14 2.42 15.28 -29.25
C VAL A 14 2.05 14.20 -28.25
N PHE A 15 1.31 13.18 -28.68
CA PHE A 15 0.96 12.04 -27.81
C PHE A 15 2.19 11.22 -27.40
N VAL A 16 3.11 10.95 -28.35
CA VAL A 16 4.41 10.28 -28.05
C VAL A 16 5.27 11.16 -27.15
N MET A 17 5.33 12.48 -27.41
CA MET A 17 6.10 13.42 -26.59
C MET A 17 5.51 13.56 -25.18
N LEU A 18 4.20 13.56 -25.02
CA LEU A 18 3.51 13.47 -23.73
C LEU A 18 3.83 12.14 -23.02
N MET A 19 3.83 11.02 -23.74
CA MET A 19 4.18 9.71 -23.17
C MET A 19 5.64 9.63 -22.72
N THR A 20 6.59 10.24 -23.46
CA THR A 20 8.02 10.24 -23.07
C THR A 20 8.34 11.13 -21.89
N ILE A 21 7.56 12.19 -21.62
CA ILE A 21 7.70 13.04 -20.42
C ILE A 21 7.22 12.30 -19.15
N PHE A 22 6.41 11.24 -19.28
CA PHE A 22 5.87 10.47 -18.16
C PHE A 22 6.82 9.41 -17.56
N SER A 23 8.02 9.19 -18.16
CA SER A 23 8.81 7.96 -17.94
C SER A 23 9.87 7.99 -16.82
N LEU A 24 9.89 8.95 -15.91
CA LEU A 24 11.04 9.11 -14.99
C LEU A 24 10.74 9.06 -13.48
N ILE A 25 9.52 8.75 -13.07
CA ILE A 25 9.21 8.63 -11.64
C ILE A 25 8.92 7.17 -11.33
N PRO A 26 9.71 6.50 -10.46
CA PRO A 26 9.43 5.11 -10.08
C PRO A 26 8.06 5.04 -9.41
N VAL A 27 7.23 4.12 -9.90
CA VAL A 27 5.90 3.82 -9.34
C VAL A 27 6.08 3.33 -7.92
N LYS A 28 5.45 4.01 -6.96
CA LYS A 28 5.46 3.61 -5.57
C LYS A 28 4.04 3.30 -5.15
N ALA A 29 3.74 2.01 -4.98
CA ALA A 29 2.47 1.57 -4.42
C ALA A 29 2.40 1.89 -2.92
N GLN A 30 1.18 2.00 -2.40
CA GLN A 30 0.93 2.09 -0.98
C GLN A 30 0.24 0.86 -0.47
N THR A 31 0.59 0.47 0.75
CA THR A 31 -0.13 -0.57 1.47
C THR A 31 -1.55 -0.10 1.83
N VAL A 32 -2.41 -1.03 2.17
CA VAL A 32 -3.78 -0.70 2.61
C VAL A 32 -3.84 0.27 3.79
N ILE A 33 -2.80 0.32 4.61
CA ILE A 33 -2.72 1.20 5.78
C ILE A 33 -2.05 2.55 5.49
N GLY A 34 -1.67 2.81 4.23
CA GLY A 34 -1.12 4.09 3.78
C GLY A 34 0.41 4.22 3.86
N THR A 35 1.14 3.26 4.43
CA THR A 35 2.60 3.24 4.36
C THR A 35 3.06 2.82 2.97
N ASN A 36 4.25 3.26 2.53
CA ASN A 36 4.77 2.87 1.23
C ASN A 36 5.12 1.37 1.21
N GLY A 37 4.63 0.64 0.19
CA GLY A 37 4.79 -0.80 0.12
C GLY A 37 4.10 -1.43 -1.08
N MET A 38 3.85 -2.73 -1.01
CA MET A 38 3.07 -3.47 -2.02
C MET A 38 1.56 -3.37 -1.70
N MET A 39 0.99 -4.40 -1.12
CA MET A 39 -0.43 -4.46 -0.71
C MET A 39 -0.58 -4.38 0.81
N ASN A 40 0.06 -5.28 1.54
CA ASN A 40 0.17 -5.28 3.00
C ASN A 40 1.64 -5.22 3.48
N VAL A 41 2.58 -5.72 2.66
CA VAL A 41 4.00 -5.74 2.98
C VAL A 41 4.62 -4.39 2.67
N PRO A 42 5.19 -3.68 3.68
CA PRO A 42 5.95 -2.47 3.44
C PRO A 42 7.23 -2.79 2.65
N THR A 43 7.62 -1.89 1.76
CA THR A 43 8.91 -1.96 1.06
C THR A 43 9.91 -0.99 1.67
N ALA A 44 11.19 -1.12 1.32
CA ALA A 44 12.22 -0.18 1.77
C ALA A 44 12.31 1.09 0.90
N ASP A 45 11.34 1.31 0.05
CA ASP A 45 11.21 2.53 -0.72
C ASP A 45 10.69 3.68 0.13
N MET A 46 11.16 4.88 -0.19
CA MET A 46 10.69 6.12 0.41
C MET A 46 10.32 7.11 -0.69
N LYS A 47 9.28 7.88 -0.46
CA LYS A 47 8.89 8.97 -1.35
C LYS A 47 9.89 10.13 -1.30
N PRO A 48 9.90 11.02 -2.29
CA PRO A 48 10.68 12.26 -2.22
C PRO A 48 10.32 13.08 -0.98
N ALA A 49 11.28 13.88 -0.48
CA ALA A 49 11.01 14.83 0.60
C ALA A 49 9.89 15.79 0.22
N GLY A 50 9.08 16.22 1.19
CA GLY A 50 7.93 17.09 0.97
C GLY A 50 6.73 16.44 0.32
N THR A 51 6.66 15.10 0.27
CA THR A 51 5.53 14.39 -0.33
C THR A 51 4.41 14.16 0.69
N PHE A 52 3.20 14.56 0.30
CA PHE A 52 1.94 14.20 0.93
C PHE A 52 1.22 13.15 0.09
N ASP A 53 0.59 12.20 0.74
CA ASP A 53 -0.21 11.17 0.10
C ASP A 53 -1.44 10.89 0.94
N GLY A 54 -2.62 11.23 0.42
CA GLY A 54 -3.90 10.99 1.07
C GLY A 54 -4.70 9.95 0.32
N GLY A 55 -5.25 8.96 1.02
CA GLY A 55 -5.96 7.90 0.35
C GLY A 55 -6.97 7.18 1.21
N ALA A 56 -7.63 6.24 0.54
CA ALA A 56 -8.62 5.36 1.12
C ALA A 56 -8.41 3.93 0.63
N SER A 57 -8.68 2.97 1.51
CA SER A 57 -8.67 1.54 1.20
C SER A 57 -9.98 0.92 1.62
N LEU A 58 -10.53 0.05 0.78
CA LEU A 58 -11.66 -0.78 1.10
C LEU A 58 -11.17 -2.22 1.30
N ILE A 59 -11.44 -2.78 2.48
CA ILE A 59 -11.09 -4.16 2.81
C ILE A 59 -12.38 -4.95 2.95
N GLN A 60 -12.52 -5.97 2.13
CA GLN A 60 -13.65 -6.87 2.19
C GLN A 60 -13.56 -7.78 3.42
N LYS A 61 -14.73 -8.18 3.93
CA LYS A 61 -14.86 -9.03 5.12
C LYS A 61 -14.12 -10.37 5.01
N GLU A 62 -13.99 -10.93 3.81
CA GLU A 62 -13.28 -12.17 3.53
C GLU A 62 -11.78 -12.12 3.86
N LEU A 63 -11.24 -10.90 3.96
CA LEU A 63 -9.82 -10.65 4.21
C LEU A 63 -9.56 -10.22 5.66
N LEU A 64 -10.63 -9.96 6.38
CA LEU A 64 -10.59 -9.69 7.80
C LEU A 64 -10.77 -10.99 8.60
N TYR A 65 -10.34 -10.92 9.83
CA TYR A 65 -10.50 -11.97 10.83
C TYR A 65 -11.96 -12.24 11.13
N ASP A 66 -12.70 -11.15 11.35
CA ASP A 66 -14.11 -11.15 11.64
C ASP A 66 -14.84 -10.89 10.31
N LYS A 67 -15.45 -11.93 9.77
CA LYS A 67 -16.07 -11.93 8.45
C LYS A 67 -17.39 -11.18 8.37
N ASP A 68 -17.78 -10.48 9.42
CA ASP A 68 -19.14 -9.94 9.53
C ASP A 68 -19.27 -8.50 9.02
N TYR A 69 -18.16 -7.79 8.69
CA TYR A 69 -18.22 -6.39 8.28
C TYR A 69 -17.15 -6.01 7.24
N TYR A 70 -17.45 -4.97 6.49
CA TYR A 70 -16.49 -4.28 5.62
C TYR A 70 -15.70 -3.24 6.41
N THR A 71 -14.45 -3.02 6.05
CA THR A 71 -13.61 -2.03 6.69
C THR A 71 -13.11 -1.02 5.66
N GLY A 72 -13.38 0.25 5.92
CA GLY A 72 -12.79 1.37 5.21
C GLY A 72 -11.62 1.94 6.02
N LEU A 73 -10.51 2.22 5.36
CA LEU A 73 -9.35 2.90 5.93
C LEU A 73 -9.15 4.20 5.19
N PHE A 74 -8.98 5.31 5.94
CA PHE A 74 -8.53 6.58 5.40
C PHE A 74 -7.17 6.89 5.99
N TYR A 75 -6.26 7.42 5.20
CA TYR A 75 -4.93 7.74 5.67
C TYR A 75 -4.38 9.02 5.05
N LEU A 76 -3.45 9.62 5.77
CA LEU A 76 -2.62 10.70 5.31
C LEU A 76 -1.17 10.38 5.67
N THR A 77 -0.33 10.28 4.64
CA THR A 77 1.09 10.00 4.78
C THR A 77 1.89 11.25 4.39
N PHE A 78 2.88 11.58 5.20
CA PHE A 78 3.80 12.69 4.96
C PHE A 78 5.25 12.20 5.03
N THR A 79 6.04 12.58 4.03
CA THR A 79 7.49 12.29 3.95
C THR A 79 8.26 13.61 4.09
N PRO A 80 8.55 14.07 5.33
CA PRO A 80 9.26 15.34 5.53
C PRO A 80 10.67 15.32 4.94
N PHE A 81 11.35 14.20 5.06
CA PHE A 81 12.66 13.94 4.48
C PHE A 81 12.66 12.59 3.77
N SER A 82 13.50 12.41 2.75
CA SER A 82 13.54 11.18 1.95
C SER A 82 13.94 9.92 2.74
N TRP A 83 14.16 10.01 4.04
CA TRP A 83 14.53 8.93 4.95
C TRP A 83 13.54 8.72 6.11
N ILE A 84 12.49 9.55 6.25
CA ILE A 84 11.44 9.38 7.26
C ILE A 84 10.06 9.57 6.65
N GLU A 85 9.11 8.74 7.01
CA GLU A 85 7.70 8.79 6.61
C GLU A 85 6.83 8.60 7.85
N LEU A 86 5.79 9.42 7.94
CA LEU A 86 4.79 9.40 8.99
C LEU A 86 3.42 9.18 8.36
N THR A 87 2.62 8.29 8.92
CA THR A 87 1.27 8.00 8.42
C THR A 87 0.28 8.11 9.57
N PHE A 88 -0.73 8.93 9.36
CA PHE A 88 -1.95 8.94 10.19
C PHE A 88 -3.01 8.13 9.47
N ARG A 89 -3.74 7.29 10.20
CA ARG A 89 -4.80 6.43 9.67
C ARG A 89 -6.03 6.47 10.56
N GLU A 90 -7.18 6.46 9.91
CA GLU A 90 -8.49 6.34 10.54
C GLU A 90 -9.23 5.14 9.94
N THR A 91 -9.80 4.30 10.79
CA THR A 91 -10.49 3.07 10.41
C THR A 91 -11.97 3.17 10.66
N PHE A 92 -12.77 2.88 9.63
CA PHE A 92 -14.22 2.82 9.71
C PHE A 92 -14.66 1.37 9.54
N ARG A 93 -15.54 0.92 10.44
CA ARG A 93 -16.17 -0.39 10.38
C ARG A 93 -17.65 -0.24 10.26
N GLU A 94 -18.26 -0.93 9.33
CA GLU A 94 -19.71 -1.02 9.21
C GLU A 94 -20.19 -2.28 9.93
N TYR A 95 -20.91 -2.10 11.03
CA TYR A 95 -21.60 -3.19 11.72
C TYR A 95 -23.01 -3.32 11.15
N ASN A 96 -23.34 -4.48 10.59
CA ASN A 96 -24.73 -4.86 10.37
C ASN A 96 -25.33 -5.32 11.70
N TYR A 97 -25.95 -4.38 12.41
CA TYR A 97 -26.63 -4.68 13.65
C TYR A 97 -27.88 -5.53 13.36
N ASN A 98 -28.01 -6.66 14.04
CA ASN A 98 -29.21 -7.50 13.94
C ASN A 98 -30.32 -6.91 14.84
N PRO A 99 -31.41 -6.36 14.25
CA PRO A 99 -32.47 -5.70 15.04
C PRO A 99 -33.29 -6.63 15.93
N LYS A 100 -33.06 -7.96 15.89
CA LYS A 100 -33.82 -8.93 16.68
C LYS A 100 -33.49 -8.93 18.16
N THR A 101 -32.37 -8.33 18.58
CA THR A 101 -31.93 -8.36 19.97
C THR A 101 -32.13 -7.09 20.75
N GLU A 102 -32.21 -5.88 20.17
CA GLU A 102 -32.33 -4.62 20.93
C GLU A 102 -33.06 -3.45 20.27
N GLY A 103 -33.80 -3.64 19.20
CA GLY A 103 -34.69 -2.61 18.64
C GLY A 103 -34.02 -1.35 18.09
N LYS A 104 -32.69 -1.35 17.85
CA LYS A 104 -31.96 -0.25 17.26
C LYS A 104 -31.50 -0.62 15.86
N THR A 105 -32.08 0.00 14.84
CA THR A 105 -31.56 -0.01 13.47
C THR A 105 -30.48 1.07 13.37
N GLY A 106 -29.23 0.69 13.20
CA GLY A 106 -28.14 1.64 13.01
C GLY A 106 -26.87 0.95 12.57
N THR A 107 -26.25 1.50 11.55
CA THR A 107 -24.87 1.20 11.17
C THR A 107 -23.96 1.90 12.17
N TYR A 108 -23.20 1.18 12.97
CA TYR A 108 -22.22 1.79 13.87
C TYR A 108 -20.90 1.87 13.16
N THR A 109 -20.37 3.08 13.08
CA THR A 109 -19.02 3.34 12.56
C THR A 109 -18.08 3.49 13.75
N ASN A 110 -17.22 2.53 13.96
CA ASN A 110 -16.21 2.62 15.01
C ASN A 110 -14.94 3.20 14.43
N LEU A 111 -14.39 4.23 15.07
CA LEU A 111 -13.24 4.98 14.59
C LEU A 111 -12.02 4.64 15.43
N ASP A 112 -11.07 3.92 14.80
CA ASP A 112 -9.73 3.76 15.32
C ASP A 112 -8.81 4.77 14.65
N ARG A 113 -8.07 5.52 15.46
CA ARG A 113 -7.05 6.46 14.99
C ARG A 113 -5.69 5.90 15.32
N SER A 114 -4.83 5.81 14.31
CA SER A 114 -3.51 5.20 14.47
C SER A 114 -2.43 6.05 13.83
N VAL A 115 -1.24 5.99 14.38
CA VAL A 115 -0.04 6.62 13.84
C VAL A 115 1.00 5.55 13.56
N SER A 116 1.59 5.62 12.38
CA SER A 116 2.70 4.78 11.94
C SER A 116 3.89 5.65 11.56
N ALA A 117 5.09 5.14 11.77
CA ALA A 117 6.32 5.83 11.39
C ALA A 117 7.33 4.83 10.84
N ARG A 118 8.17 5.29 9.91
CA ARG A 118 9.26 4.48 9.37
C ARG A 118 10.46 5.34 8.99
N ILE A 119 11.65 4.77 9.12
CA ILE A 119 12.91 5.40 8.78
C ILE A 119 13.70 4.51 7.83
N ARG A 120 14.47 5.12 6.94
CA ARG A 120 15.37 4.43 6.01
C ARG A 120 16.82 4.72 6.38
N PRO A 121 17.45 3.87 7.22
CA PRO A 121 18.85 4.03 7.59
C PRO A 121 19.81 3.77 6.43
N LEU A 122 19.42 2.94 5.44
CA LEU A 122 20.26 2.61 4.29
C LEU A 122 19.46 2.77 2.98
N LYS A 123 19.94 3.65 2.10
CA LYS A 123 19.41 3.80 0.74
C LYS A 123 20.03 2.73 -0.15
N GLU A 124 19.25 2.22 -1.11
CA GLU A 124 19.72 1.28 -2.10
C GLU A 124 20.96 1.78 -2.85
N GLY A 125 21.93 0.91 -3.02
CA GLY A 125 23.10 1.12 -3.83
C GLY A 125 23.25 0.03 -4.88
N LYS A 126 24.33 0.06 -5.65
CA LYS A 126 24.57 -0.93 -6.73
C LYS A 126 24.56 -2.37 -6.21
N TYR A 127 25.18 -2.62 -5.05
CA TYR A 127 25.40 -3.97 -4.51
C TYR A 127 24.58 -4.29 -3.26
N TRP A 128 23.99 -3.30 -2.60
CA TRP A 128 23.23 -3.50 -1.36
C TRP A 128 21.79 -3.02 -1.50
N PRO A 129 20.85 -3.65 -0.78
CA PRO A 129 19.46 -3.25 -0.77
C PRO A 129 19.25 -1.94 -0.01
N SER A 130 18.11 -1.31 -0.22
CA SER A 130 17.55 -0.34 0.72
C SER A 130 17.08 -1.06 1.98
N ILE A 131 17.24 -0.43 3.15
CA ILE A 131 16.74 -0.96 4.43
C ILE A 131 15.84 0.08 5.07
N VAL A 132 14.68 -0.38 5.54
CA VAL A 132 13.73 0.42 6.33
C VAL A 132 13.40 -0.31 7.61
N ILE A 133 13.33 0.45 8.69
CA ILE A 133 12.78 0.03 9.98
C ILE A 133 11.54 0.88 10.22
N GLY A 134 10.44 0.25 10.61
CA GLY A 134 9.18 0.96 10.83
C GLY A 134 8.36 0.35 11.94
N SER A 135 7.36 1.10 12.34
CA SER A 135 6.33 0.65 13.25
C SER A 135 4.97 1.07 12.71
N ASN A 136 4.13 0.09 12.46
CA ASN A 136 2.74 0.33 12.14
C ASN A 136 1.95 0.44 13.44
N ASP A 137 1.04 1.42 13.49
CA ASP A 137 0.12 1.62 14.61
C ASP A 137 0.81 1.62 15.98
N PHE A 138 1.98 2.26 16.09
CA PHE A 138 2.70 2.35 17.37
C PHE A 138 1.89 3.13 18.41
N TYR A 139 1.03 4.02 17.96
CA TYR A 139 -0.01 4.68 18.74
C TYR A 139 -1.36 4.42 18.10
N THR A 140 -2.33 3.96 18.89
CA THR A 140 -3.73 3.73 18.47
C THR A 140 -4.64 4.21 19.56
N GLU A 141 -5.59 5.09 19.19
CA GLU A 141 -6.69 5.55 20.00
C GLU A 141 -7.99 4.95 19.45
N GLY A 142 -8.82 4.37 20.34
CA GLY A 142 -10.07 3.72 19.96
C GLY A 142 -10.34 2.45 20.78
N GLU A 143 -11.22 1.58 20.30
CA GLU A 143 -11.55 0.35 21.00
C GLU A 143 -10.34 -0.58 21.17
N LYS A 144 -10.28 -1.27 22.31
CA LYS A 144 -9.17 -2.13 22.74
C LYS A 144 -8.89 -3.34 21.81
N THR A 145 -9.72 -3.55 20.81
CA THR A 145 -9.66 -4.69 19.87
C THR A 145 -8.96 -4.39 18.55
N SER A 146 -8.62 -3.14 18.28
CA SER A 146 -8.24 -2.65 16.95
C SER A 146 -6.75 -2.63 16.62
N ASN A 147 -5.90 -3.22 17.46
CA ASN A 147 -4.44 -3.28 17.22
C ASN A 147 -4.03 -4.33 16.15
N TYR A 148 -4.85 -4.49 15.11
CA TYR A 148 -4.66 -5.51 14.10
C TYR A 148 -3.34 -5.36 13.32
N TYR A 149 -2.92 -4.14 13.03
CA TYR A 149 -1.69 -3.85 12.28
C TYR A 149 -0.49 -3.47 13.16
N ALA A 150 -0.68 -3.38 14.49
CA ALA A 150 0.34 -2.87 15.40
C ALA A 150 1.56 -3.79 15.46
N CYS A 151 2.63 -3.42 14.78
CA CYS A 151 3.88 -4.15 14.74
C CYS A 151 5.08 -3.23 14.57
N VAL A 152 6.25 -3.71 14.96
CA VAL A 152 7.55 -3.19 14.54
C VAL A 152 8.10 -4.11 13.46
N TYR A 153 8.70 -3.57 12.43
CA TYR A 153 9.22 -4.36 11.33
C TYR A 153 10.55 -3.82 10.79
N GLY A 154 11.31 -4.72 10.17
CA GLY A 154 12.44 -4.38 9.34
C GLY A 154 12.28 -5.00 7.97
N VAL A 155 12.53 -4.24 6.91
CA VAL A 155 12.46 -4.72 5.52
C VAL A 155 13.68 -4.28 4.73
N ALA A 156 14.08 -5.14 3.80
CA ALA A 156 15.09 -4.85 2.80
C ALA A 156 14.48 -5.02 1.41
N SER A 157 14.67 -4.03 0.53
CA SER A 157 14.18 -4.06 -0.86
C SER A 157 15.31 -3.81 -1.84
N LYS A 158 15.28 -4.52 -2.97
CA LYS A 158 16.24 -4.39 -4.05
C LYS A 158 15.55 -4.38 -5.40
N HIS A 159 15.96 -3.41 -6.24
CA HIS A 159 15.50 -3.30 -7.62
C HIS A 159 16.49 -3.93 -8.59
N PHE A 160 15.95 -4.64 -9.57
CA PHE A 160 16.68 -5.31 -10.64
C PHE A 160 16.14 -4.81 -11.99
N PRO A 161 16.74 -3.74 -12.54
CA PRO A 161 16.36 -3.29 -13.88
C PRO A 161 16.79 -4.33 -14.91
N LEU A 162 15.85 -4.69 -15.81
CA LEU A 162 16.08 -5.56 -16.96
C LEU A 162 15.88 -4.74 -18.22
N ASP A 163 16.95 -4.58 -18.98
CA ASP A 163 16.95 -3.78 -20.21
C ASP A 163 15.81 -4.20 -21.13
N ASN A 164 15.00 -3.22 -21.58
CA ASN A 164 13.85 -3.38 -22.49
C ASN A 164 12.68 -4.27 -21.98
N VAL A 165 12.81 -4.90 -20.81
CA VAL A 165 11.77 -5.77 -20.26
C VAL A 165 10.99 -5.06 -19.16
N GLY A 166 11.69 -4.43 -18.22
CA GLY A 166 11.07 -3.75 -17.08
C GLY A 166 11.96 -3.79 -15.84
N THR A 167 11.35 -3.58 -14.67
CA THR A 167 12.06 -3.61 -13.39
C THR A 167 11.40 -4.60 -12.46
N PHE A 168 12.17 -5.55 -11.95
CA PHE A 168 11.78 -6.36 -10.80
C PHE A 168 12.18 -5.67 -9.49
N GLU A 169 11.34 -5.80 -8.48
CA GLU A 169 11.66 -5.47 -7.10
C GLU A 169 11.43 -6.70 -6.23
N ALA A 170 12.39 -7.00 -5.37
CA ALA A 170 12.26 -8.03 -4.35
C ALA A 170 12.34 -7.37 -2.97
N THR A 171 11.43 -7.75 -2.08
CA THR A 171 11.38 -7.29 -0.69
C THR A 171 11.31 -8.49 0.24
N VAL A 172 12.08 -8.44 1.33
CA VAL A 172 12.03 -9.41 2.42
C VAL A 172 12.13 -8.67 3.75
N GLY A 173 11.43 -9.14 4.75
CA GLY A 173 11.45 -8.55 6.06
C GLY A 173 10.92 -9.47 7.15
N TYR A 174 10.92 -8.92 8.35
CA TYR A 174 10.36 -9.57 9.53
C TYR A 174 9.58 -8.54 10.35
N SER A 175 8.44 -8.95 10.89
CA SER A 175 7.62 -8.14 11.77
C SER A 175 7.42 -8.79 13.14
N PHE A 176 7.35 -7.93 14.17
CA PHE A 176 7.07 -8.29 15.54
C PHE A 176 5.85 -7.51 16.04
N PRO A 177 4.80 -8.16 16.58
CA PRO A 177 3.65 -7.46 17.11
C PRO A 177 4.00 -6.65 18.36
N ILE A 178 3.59 -5.38 18.41
CA ILE A 178 3.79 -4.52 19.61
C ILE A 178 2.87 -4.97 20.74
N LYS A 179 1.64 -5.35 20.39
CA LYS A 179 0.65 -5.87 21.33
C LYS A 179 0.06 -7.13 20.74
N LYS A 180 0.19 -8.24 21.45
CA LYS A 180 -0.54 -9.46 21.08
C LYS A 180 -2.04 -9.13 21.17
N SER A 181 -2.73 -9.29 20.05
CA SER A 181 -4.18 -9.10 20.01
C SER A 181 -4.83 -9.96 21.12
N ARG A 182 -5.75 -9.37 21.88
CA ARG A 182 -6.56 -10.10 22.87
C ARG A 182 -7.64 -10.99 22.23
N LEU A 183 -7.69 -11.05 20.92
CA LEU A 183 -8.62 -11.89 20.14
C LEU A 183 -8.26 -13.38 20.24
N LYS A 184 -8.08 -13.88 21.46
CA LYS A 184 -7.83 -15.31 21.77
C LYS A 184 -8.95 -16.25 21.32
N HIS A 185 -10.09 -15.71 20.87
CA HIS A 185 -11.27 -16.49 20.50
C HIS A 185 -11.43 -16.69 18.98
N LEU A 186 -10.55 -16.14 18.17
CA LEU A 186 -10.62 -16.30 16.74
C LEU A 186 -9.73 -17.47 16.31
N SER A 187 -10.28 -18.29 15.44
CA SER A 187 -9.70 -19.56 14.97
C SER A 187 -8.44 -19.42 14.09
N ASP A 188 -7.88 -18.23 13.97
CA ASP A 188 -6.66 -18.02 13.21
C ASP A 188 -5.41 -18.14 14.10
N PRO A 189 -4.44 -18.95 13.72
CA PRO A 189 -3.22 -19.16 14.47
C PRO A 189 -2.32 -17.91 14.58
N ASN A 190 -2.46 -16.93 13.68
CA ASN A 190 -1.62 -15.72 13.68
C ASN A 190 -2.42 -14.43 13.50
N PRO A 191 -3.11 -13.94 14.57
CA PRO A 191 -3.92 -12.72 14.50
C PRO A 191 -3.12 -11.41 14.39
N SER A 192 -1.82 -11.47 14.50
CA SER A 192 -0.92 -10.32 14.47
C SER A 192 0.08 -10.47 13.34
N TYR A 193 0.60 -9.36 12.84
CA TYR A 193 1.73 -9.38 11.93
C TYR A 193 2.99 -9.84 12.68
N ASP A 194 3.22 -11.14 12.74
CA ASP A 194 4.35 -11.78 13.42
C ASP A 194 5.02 -12.77 12.48
N GLY A 195 6.27 -12.55 12.16
CA GLY A 195 7.06 -13.45 11.34
C GLY A 195 7.63 -12.86 10.07
N VAL A 196 8.08 -13.76 9.20
CA VAL A 196 8.67 -13.42 7.90
C VAL A 196 7.59 -12.90 6.96
N MET A 197 7.92 -11.84 6.26
CA MET A 197 7.10 -11.28 5.19
C MET A 197 7.98 -10.92 3.99
N GLY A 198 7.39 -10.83 2.81
CA GLY A 198 8.12 -10.41 1.64
C GLY A 198 7.29 -10.53 0.38
N GLY A 199 7.84 -10.07 -0.73
CA GLY A 199 7.15 -10.12 -1.99
C GLY A 199 8.02 -9.73 -3.17
N LEU A 200 7.45 -9.92 -4.35
CA LEU A 200 8.03 -9.55 -5.62
C LEU A 200 7.07 -8.61 -6.35
N SER A 201 7.60 -7.63 -7.02
CA SER A 201 6.84 -6.82 -7.96
C SER A 201 7.56 -6.69 -9.29
N PHE A 202 6.79 -6.49 -10.34
CA PHE A 202 7.29 -6.28 -11.69
C PHE A 202 6.58 -5.11 -12.34
N SER A 203 7.37 -4.15 -12.83
CA SER A 203 6.91 -3.00 -13.63
C SER A 203 7.42 -3.15 -15.06
N PRO A 204 6.55 -3.38 -16.06
CA PRO A 204 6.97 -3.61 -17.43
C PRO A 204 7.48 -2.33 -18.09
N ALA A 205 8.51 -2.44 -18.96
CA ALA A 205 9.13 -1.29 -19.61
C ALA A 205 8.16 -0.50 -20.52
N PHE A 206 7.17 -1.18 -21.13
CA PHE A 206 6.16 -0.54 -21.99
C PHE A 206 5.10 0.25 -21.22
N PHE A 207 4.93 -0.03 -19.92
CA PHE A 207 4.04 0.71 -19.04
C PHE A 207 4.63 0.73 -17.61
N PRO A 208 5.68 1.53 -17.38
CA PRO A 208 6.43 1.54 -16.10
C PRO A 208 5.60 2.04 -14.92
N ASP A 209 4.50 2.72 -15.16
CA ASP A 209 3.54 3.17 -14.15
C ASP A 209 2.58 2.05 -13.69
N MET A 210 2.65 0.87 -14.26
CA MET A 210 1.93 -0.31 -13.82
C MET A 210 2.86 -1.21 -13.01
N ARG A 211 2.28 -1.90 -12.02
CA ARG A 211 2.99 -2.87 -11.20
C ARG A 211 2.14 -4.13 -11.01
N VAL A 212 2.71 -5.28 -11.29
CA VAL A 212 2.15 -6.59 -10.92
C VAL A 212 2.85 -7.04 -9.65
N MET A 213 2.11 -7.50 -8.64
CA MET A 213 2.65 -7.76 -7.31
C MET A 213 2.19 -9.11 -6.79
N GLY A 214 3.10 -9.81 -6.09
CA GLY A 214 2.80 -10.98 -5.28
C GLY A 214 3.56 -10.89 -3.97
N GLU A 215 2.87 -11.10 -2.84
CA GLU A 215 3.48 -11.01 -1.52
C GLU A 215 2.96 -12.07 -0.57
N TYR A 216 3.74 -12.35 0.46
CA TYR A 216 3.35 -13.09 1.67
C TYR A 216 3.45 -12.14 2.88
N ASP A 217 2.33 -11.90 3.54
CA ASP A 217 2.20 -10.88 4.60
C ASP A 217 2.12 -11.46 6.01
N THR A 218 2.76 -12.58 6.27
CA THR A 218 2.71 -13.41 7.50
C THR A 218 1.42 -14.20 7.69
N ARG A 219 0.37 -13.93 6.94
CA ARG A 219 -0.96 -14.54 7.09
C ARG A 219 -1.45 -15.27 5.84
N GLY A 220 -0.92 -14.92 4.69
CA GLY A 220 -1.32 -15.51 3.43
C GLY A 220 -0.68 -14.84 2.23
N PHE A 221 -0.92 -15.41 1.07
CA PHE A 221 -0.45 -14.86 -0.19
C PHE A 221 -1.46 -13.86 -0.74
N ASN A 222 -0.96 -12.69 -1.11
CA ASN A 222 -1.72 -11.65 -1.81
C ASN A 222 -1.17 -11.49 -3.22
N PHE A 223 -2.06 -11.25 -4.17
CA PHE A 223 -1.73 -10.97 -5.56
C PHE A 223 -2.47 -9.72 -6.01
N GLY A 224 -1.79 -8.80 -6.67
CA GLY A 224 -2.40 -7.54 -7.02
C GLY A 224 -1.76 -6.82 -8.19
N LEU A 225 -2.47 -5.78 -8.61
CA LEU A 225 -2.07 -4.84 -9.64
C LEU A 225 -2.13 -3.44 -9.07
N GLY A 226 -1.11 -2.65 -9.36
CA GLY A 226 -1.06 -1.23 -9.04
C GLY A 226 -0.84 -0.40 -10.31
N ALA A 227 -1.35 0.81 -10.32
CA ALA A 227 -1.07 1.79 -11.36
C ALA A 227 -0.94 3.18 -10.77
N PHE A 228 0.05 3.94 -11.23
CA PHE A 228 0.27 5.33 -10.88
C PHE A 228 -0.09 6.21 -12.06
N LEU A 229 -1.22 6.88 -11.98
CA LEU A 229 -1.83 7.61 -13.08
C LEU A 229 -1.65 9.11 -12.90
N PHE A 230 -1.42 9.81 -14.01
CA PHE A 230 -1.34 11.27 -14.06
C PHE A 230 -0.32 11.88 -13.08
N ARG A 231 0.69 11.12 -12.64
CA ARG A 231 1.72 11.51 -11.65
C ARG A 231 1.21 11.79 -10.23
N HIS A 232 -0.06 11.53 -9.97
CA HIS A 232 -0.69 11.88 -8.70
C HIS A 232 -1.57 10.77 -8.14
N LEU A 233 -2.23 10.00 -8.99
CA LEU A 233 -3.24 9.04 -8.58
C LEU A 233 -2.66 7.64 -8.54
N ASN A 234 -2.62 7.04 -7.37
CA ASN A 234 -2.25 5.65 -7.19
C ASN A 234 -3.50 4.80 -6.97
N VAL A 235 -3.65 3.76 -7.78
CA VAL A 235 -4.74 2.79 -7.69
C VAL A 235 -4.11 1.42 -7.50
N THR A 236 -4.54 0.69 -6.48
CA THR A 236 -4.11 -0.69 -6.25
C THR A 236 -5.33 -1.56 -6.02
N CYS A 237 -5.40 -2.70 -6.73
CA CYS A 237 -6.40 -3.73 -6.51
C CYS A 237 -5.68 -5.04 -6.23
N PHE A 238 -6.14 -5.80 -5.23
CA PHE A 238 -5.53 -7.06 -4.88
C PHE A 238 -6.51 -8.05 -4.26
N THR A 239 -6.11 -9.30 -4.23
CA THR A 239 -6.84 -10.40 -3.61
C THR A 239 -5.91 -11.19 -2.69
N ARG A 240 -6.46 -11.73 -1.62
CA ARG A 240 -5.79 -12.73 -0.77
C ARG A 240 -6.31 -14.11 -1.15
N GLU A 241 -5.42 -14.99 -1.61
CA GLU A 241 -5.77 -16.38 -1.94
C GLU A 241 -7.03 -16.49 -2.81
N PHE A 242 -7.30 -15.45 -3.64
CA PHE A 242 -8.48 -15.34 -4.50
C PHE A 242 -9.84 -15.33 -3.77
N LYS A 243 -9.88 -14.97 -2.47
CA LYS A 243 -11.11 -15.00 -1.65
C LYS A 243 -11.89 -13.69 -1.62
N GLY A 244 -11.37 -12.63 -2.20
CA GLY A 244 -12.03 -11.32 -2.20
C GLY A 244 -11.18 -10.29 -2.92
N ILE A 245 -11.72 -9.13 -3.22
CA ILE A 245 -11.01 -8.05 -3.90
C ILE A 245 -10.94 -6.83 -2.98
N ASN A 246 -9.74 -6.36 -2.71
CA ASN A 246 -9.51 -5.07 -2.06
C ASN A 246 -9.11 -4.02 -3.07
N ALA A 247 -9.40 -2.78 -2.75
CA ALA A 247 -8.97 -1.64 -3.53
C ALA A 247 -8.41 -0.54 -2.63
N THR A 248 -7.35 0.09 -3.09
CA THR A 248 -6.77 1.29 -2.49
C THR A 248 -6.69 2.37 -3.56
N LEU A 249 -7.10 3.57 -3.19
CA LEU A 249 -7.00 4.76 -4.03
C LEU A 249 -6.31 5.85 -3.23
N SER A 250 -5.27 6.48 -3.80
CA SER A 250 -4.63 7.61 -3.16
C SER A 250 -4.20 8.69 -4.14
N TYR A 251 -4.08 9.90 -3.62
CA TYR A 251 -3.58 11.07 -4.33
C TYR A 251 -2.28 11.55 -3.69
N GLN A 252 -1.22 11.60 -4.49
CA GLN A 252 0.10 12.02 -4.07
C GLN A 252 0.42 13.41 -4.62
N TYR A 253 0.96 14.25 -3.75
CA TYR A 253 1.50 15.56 -4.11
C TYR A 253 2.85 15.79 -3.45
N THR A 254 3.85 16.19 -4.24
CA THR A 254 5.18 16.55 -3.74
C THR A 254 5.38 18.05 -3.91
N ILE A 255 5.67 18.73 -2.81
CA ILE A 255 6.00 20.17 -2.82
C ILE A 255 7.31 20.34 -3.60
N PRO A 256 7.33 21.12 -4.69
CA PRO A 256 8.56 21.45 -5.37
C PRO A 256 9.41 22.38 -4.46
N TYR A 257 10.65 22.00 -4.22
CA TYR A 257 11.65 22.82 -3.53
C TYR A 257 12.52 23.56 -4.54
#